data_a67ef50780a83e74514db59522fb01e0
#
_entry.id   a67ef50780a83e74514db59522fb01e0
#
_cell.length_a   1.000
_cell.length_b   1.000
_cell.length_c   1.000
_cell.angle_alpha   90.00
_cell.angle_beta   90.00
_cell.angle_gamma   90.00
#
_symmetry.space_group_name_H-M   'P 1'
#
loop_
_entity.id
_entity.type
_entity.pdbx_description
1 polymer ?
#
loop_
_entity_poly.entity_id
_entity_poly.type
_entity_poly.pdbx_seq_one_letter_code
_entity_poly.pdbx_strand_id
1 'polypeptide(L)'
;LSRYKVTLQYDGAKFLGWQLQPKGRTVQGDLEKVLRKISNQKTRIPVHGAGRTDTGVHAMGQVAHFDFETRLSDGELIKALNGNLSLDCRIMTIEKVHQDFHARFDAVKRHYQYQCFTGNSLLFKNQAWSIPKIDMNELNQLASLLVGDHDFLSFSKYHEELKHTRCIIYKSEWTLDGKMVIFHITGNRFLHHMVRYLVGTMIAVIEKRLSNENYYLLLKNPQKDVRIFKAPPEGLLLVNVVYE
;
A
#
# COMPACT_ATOMS: atom_id res chain seq x y z
N LEU A 1 23.94 -17.13 8.34
CA LEU A 1 22.72 -16.60 7.78
C LEU A 1 22.30 -15.36 8.58
N SER A 2 22.20 -14.20 7.94
CA SER A 2 21.81 -12.92 8.58
C SER A 2 20.45 -12.50 8.09
N ARG A 3 19.62 -11.89 8.96
CA ARG A 3 18.36 -11.26 8.55
C ARG A 3 18.62 -9.84 8.07
N TYR A 4 18.11 -9.54 6.90
CA TYR A 4 18.16 -8.21 6.29
C TYR A 4 16.76 -7.61 6.23
N LYS A 5 16.67 -6.35 6.65
CA LYS A 5 15.53 -5.48 6.41
C LYS A 5 15.87 -4.57 5.24
N VAL A 6 14.97 -4.47 4.28
CA VAL A 6 15.12 -3.60 3.11
C VAL A 6 13.93 -2.66 3.00
N THR A 7 14.21 -1.42 2.60
CA THR A 7 13.19 -0.49 2.11
C THR A 7 13.27 -0.41 0.60
N LEU A 8 12.14 -0.49 -0.07
CA LEU A 8 12.10 -0.52 -1.53
C LEU A 8 10.99 0.36 -2.10
N GLN A 9 11.23 0.85 -3.32
CA GLN A 9 10.27 1.57 -4.15
C GLN A 9 9.91 0.73 -5.36
N TYR A 10 8.67 0.85 -5.83
CA TYR A 10 8.26 0.27 -7.11
C TYR A 10 7.09 1.02 -7.75
N ASP A 11 7.14 1.11 -9.07
CA ASP A 11 6.01 1.42 -9.92
C ASP A 11 5.17 0.14 -10.10
N GLY A 12 3.97 0.12 -9.52
CA GLY A 12 3.08 -1.04 -9.50
C GLY A 12 2.42 -1.36 -10.84
N ALA A 13 2.46 -0.46 -11.83
CA ALA A 13 1.67 -0.54 -13.06
C ALA A 13 1.84 -1.87 -13.84
N LYS A 14 3.03 -2.48 -13.76
CA LYS A 14 3.35 -3.75 -14.42
C LYS A 14 3.40 -4.96 -13.49
N PHE A 15 3.03 -4.78 -12.22
CA PHE A 15 3.01 -5.86 -11.23
C PHE A 15 1.58 -6.32 -10.93
N LEU A 16 1.40 -7.62 -10.75
CA LEU A 16 0.18 -8.21 -10.19
C LEU A 16 0.12 -8.07 -8.66
N GLY A 17 0.72 -6.99 -8.14
CA GLY A 17 0.83 -6.66 -6.73
C GLY A 17 2.09 -7.21 -6.07
N TRP A 18 2.09 -7.16 -4.74
CA TRP A 18 3.22 -7.61 -3.93
C TRP A 18 3.39 -9.13 -3.94
N GLN A 19 2.33 -9.86 -3.55
CA GLN A 19 2.38 -11.27 -3.19
C GLN A 19 2.69 -12.17 -4.39
N LEU A 20 3.65 -13.09 -4.22
CA LEU A 20 3.95 -14.14 -5.20
C LEU A 20 2.68 -14.90 -5.60
N GLN A 21 2.51 -15.08 -6.90
CA GLN A 21 1.38 -15.77 -7.51
C GLN A 21 1.89 -16.84 -8.51
N PRO A 22 1.09 -17.88 -8.78
CA PRO A 22 1.49 -18.93 -9.72
C PRO A 22 1.78 -18.43 -11.15
N LYS A 23 1.09 -17.38 -11.56
CA LYS A 23 1.26 -16.74 -12.88
C LYS A 23 1.41 -15.23 -12.72
N GLY A 24 2.25 -14.64 -13.59
CA GLY A 24 2.47 -13.21 -13.68
C GLY A 24 3.58 -12.69 -12.77
N ARG A 25 3.91 -11.42 -12.97
CA ARG A 25 5.02 -10.74 -12.34
C ARG A 25 4.56 -10.08 -11.04
N THR A 26 5.27 -10.31 -9.95
CA THR A 26 5.00 -9.74 -8.62
C THR A 26 6.28 -9.18 -8.01
N VAL A 27 6.18 -8.18 -7.14
CA VAL A 27 7.34 -7.56 -6.50
C VAL A 27 8.12 -8.59 -5.67
N GLN A 28 7.42 -9.39 -4.86
CA GLN A 28 8.02 -10.48 -4.09
C GLN A 28 8.74 -11.49 -4.98
N GLY A 29 8.12 -11.88 -6.10
CA GLY A 29 8.70 -12.84 -7.04
C GLY A 29 9.98 -12.33 -7.70
N ASP A 30 10.03 -11.06 -8.08
CA ASP A 30 11.23 -10.44 -8.65
C ASP A 30 12.37 -10.39 -7.62
N LEU A 31 12.08 -10.00 -6.38
CA LEU A 31 13.08 -10.00 -5.31
C LEU A 31 13.64 -11.40 -5.03
N GLU A 32 12.79 -12.39 -4.87
CA GLU A 32 13.20 -13.77 -4.61
C GLU A 32 14.02 -14.35 -5.77
N LYS A 33 13.67 -14.02 -7.01
CA LYS A 33 14.42 -14.40 -8.22
C LYS A 33 15.82 -13.78 -8.21
N VAL A 34 15.93 -12.49 -7.86
CA VAL A 34 17.22 -11.79 -7.82
C VAL A 34 18.09 -12.30 -6.69
N LEU A 35 17.54 -12.50 -5.49
CA LEU A 35 18.28 -13.08 -4.36
C LEU A 35 18.85 -14.45 -4.70
N ARG A 36 18.04 -15.33 -5.32
CA ARG A 36 18.48 -16.66 -5.78
C ARG A 36 19.61 -16.56 -6.81
N LYS A 37 19.50 -15.59 -7.74
CA LYS A 37 20.55 -15.38 -8.78
C LYS A 37 21.87 -14.95 -8.15
N ILE A 38 21.84 -13.99 -7.18
CA ILE A 38 23.05 -13.46 -6.52
C ILE A 38 23.72 -14.53 -5.64
N SER A 39 22.92 -15.31 -4.91
CA SER A 39 23.46 -16.38 -4.04
C SER A 39 23.92 -17.63 -4.80
N ASN A 40 23.61 -17.73 -6.08
CA ASN A 40 23.78 -18.96 -6.89
C ASN A 40 23.13 -20.21 -6.27
N GLN A 41 22.09 -20.02 -5.45
CA GLN A 41 21.36 -21.10 -4.80
C GLN A 41 20.22 -21.61 -5.69
N LYS A 42 19.94 -22.92 -5.58
CA LYS A 42 18.78 -23.53 -6.25
C LYS A 42 17.48 -23.36 -5.46
N THR A 43 17.60 -23.25 -4.15
CA THR A 43 16.45 -23.10 -3.23
C THR A 43 15.89 -21.69 -3.23
N ARG A 44 14.59 -21.58 -2.96
CA ARG A 44 13.90 -20.29 -2.79
C ARG A 44 14.41 -19.61 -1.52
N ILE A 45 14.63 -18.30 -1.61
CA ILE A 45 14.88 -17.42 -0.46
C ILE A 45 13.59 -16.61 -0.23
N PRO A 46 12.80 -16.94 0.80
CA PRO A 46 11.53 -16.25 1.04
C PRO A 46 11.71 -14.80 1.41
N VAL A 47 10.90 -13.91 0.83
CA VAL A 47 10.84 -12.49 1.16
C VAL A 47 9.49 -12.17 1.80
N HIS A 48 9.51 -11.54 2.97
CA HIS A 48 8.31 -11.17 3.72
C HIS A 48 8.12 -9.66 3.75
N GLY A 49 7.04 -9.15 3.14
CA GLY A 49 6.72 -7.72 3.12
C GLY A 49 5.91 -7.25 4.33
N ALA A 50 6.03 -5.97 4.68
CA ALA A 50 5.28 -5.32 5.76
C ALA A 50 3.77 -5.24 5.48
N GLY A 51 3.40 -5.20 4.21
CA GLY A 51 2.01 -5.21 3.75
C GLY A 51 1.92 -5.70 2.31
N ARG A 52 0.76 -6.24 1.96
CA ARG A 52 0.47 -6.58 0.57
C ARG A 52 -0.10 -5.34 -0.12
N THR A 53 0.37 -5.07 -1.34
CA THR A 53 -0.24 -4.10 -2.25
C THR A 53 -0.97 -4.85 -3.36
N ASP A 54 -2.07 -4.29 -3.83
CA ASP A 54 -2.86 -4.86 -4.92
C ASP A 54 -2.15 -4.70 -6.27
N THR A 55 -2.65 -5.37 -7.30
CA THR A 55 -2.26 -5.15 -8.70
C THR A 55 -2.35 -3.67 -9.05
N GLY A 56 -1.29 -3.11 -9.63
CA GLY A 56 -1.23 -1.72 -10.08
C GLY A 56 -0.93 -0.69 -8.97
N VAL A 57 -0.85 -1.09 -7.70
CA VAL A 57 -0.56 -0.20 -6.56
C VAL A 57 0.95 0.00 -6.41
N HIS A 58 1.37 1.24 -6.18
CA HIS A 58 2.76 1.67 -6.05
C HIS A 58 3.25 1.64 -4.60
N ALA A 59 4.57 1.79 -4.43
CA ALA A 59 5.18 2.05 -3.12
C ALA A 59 6.40 2.97 -3.24
N MET A 60 6.53 3.89 -2.30
CA MET A 60 7.75 4.68 -2.05
C MET A 60 8.58 4.08 -0.91
N GLY A 61 7.95 3.39 0.03
CA GLY A 61 8.58 2.90 1.25
C GLY A 61 8.02 1.56 1.71
N GLN A 62 7.88 0.59 0.80
CA GLN A 62 7.60 -0.79 1.21
C GLN A 62 8.79 -1.33 1.98
N VAL A 63 8.53 -2.03 3.08
CA VAL A 63 9.57 -2.71 3.85
C VAL A 63 9.41 -4.22 3.70
N ALA A 64 10.54 -4.91 3.55
CA ALA A 64 10.56 -6.36 3.53
C ALA A 64 11.76 -6.89 4.32
N HIS A 65 11.71 -8.16 4.72
CA HIS A 65 12.85 -8.86 5.26
C HIS A 65 13.06 -10.21 4.57
N PHE A 66 14.30 -10.67 4.60
CA PHE A 66 14.71 -11.99 4.16
C PHE A 66 15.97 -12.42 4.90
N ASP A 67 16.21 -13.73 4.96
CA ASP A 67 17.43 -14.30 5.51
C ASP A 67 18.38 -14.61 4.37
N PHE A 68 19.63 -14.09 4.46
CA PHE A 68 20.58 -14.18 3.38
C PHE A 68 22.01 -14.36 3.91
N GLU A 69 22.79 -15.19 3.24
CA GLU A 69 24.21 -15.36 3.54
C GLU A 69 25.03 -14.75 2.41
N THR A 70 25.88 -13.78 2.74
CA THR A 70 26.72 -13.10 1.78
C THR A 70 27.97 -12.53 2.44
N ARG A 71 29.05 -12.37 1.65
CA ARG A 71 30.25 -11.66 2.03
C ARG A 71 30.23 -10.20 1.57
N LEU A 72 29.23 -9.79 0.81
CA LEU A 72 29.05 -8.43 0.33
C LEU A 72 28.73 -7.50 1.51
N SER A 73 29.30 -6.31 1.49
CA SER A 73 28.85 -5.21 2.34
C SER A 73 27.43 -4.79 1.95
N ASP A 74 26.74 -4.05 2.83
CA ASP A 74 25.38 -3.58 2.58
C ASP A 74 25.29 -2.76 1.28
N GLY A 75 26.27 -1.89 1.02
CA GLY A 75 26.34 -1.09 -0.21
C GLY A 75 26.56 -1.92 -1.48
N GLU A 76 27.41 -2.96 -1.41
CA GLU A 76 27.61 -3.89 -2.53
C GLU A 76 26.37 -4.75 -2.77
N LEU A 77 25.69 -5.18 -1.70
CA LEU A 77 24.46 -5.95 -1.81
C LEU A 77 23.33 -5.12 -2.44
N ILE A 78 23.18 -3.84 -2.08
CA ILE A 78 22.24 -2.92 -2.76
C ILE A 78 22.58 -2.82 -4.25
N LYS A 79 23.85 -2.63 -4.61
CA LYS A 79 24.26 -2.55 -6.02
C LYS A 79 23.97 -3.84 -6.78
N ALA A 80 24.26 -4.99 -6.17
CA ALA A 80 24.00 -6.29 -6.77
C ALA A 80 22.48 -6.55 -6.96
N LEU A 81 21.65 -6.22 -5.96
CA LEU A 81 20.20 -6.32 -6.05
C LEU A 81 19.65 -5.41 -7.15
N ASN A 82 19.99 -4.12 -7.10
CA ASN A 82 19.51 -3.12 -8.04
C ASN A 82 20.01 -3.33 -9.48
N GLY A 83 21.19 -3.91 -9.66
CA GLY A 83 21.72 -4.28 -10.97
C GLY A 83 20.98 -5.44 -11.63
N ASN A 84 20.23 -6.22 -10.86
CA ASN A 84 19.45 -7.37 -11.35
C ASN A 84 17.94 -7.15 -11.31
N LEU A 85 17.45 -6.15 -10.56
CA LEU A 85 16.05 -5.72 -10.56
C LEU A 85 15.75 -4.90 -11.83
N SER A 86 14.50 -4.97 -12.28
CA SER A 86 14.01 -4.11 -13.37
C SER A 86 13.90 -2.66 -12.89
N LEU A 87 13.88 -1.70 -13.83
CA LEU A 87 13.87 -0.26 -13.54
C LEU A 87 12.65 0.22 -12.75
N ASP A 88 11.58 -0.55 -12.71
CA ASP A 88 10.34 -0.28 -11.99
C ASP A 88 10.31 -0.81 -10.54
N CYS A 89 11.45 -1.38 -10.06
CA CYS A 89 11.64 -1.77 -8.66
C CYS A 89 13.07 -1.49 -8.20
N ARG A 90 13.24 -0.88 -7.02
CA ARG A 90 14.55 -0.50 -6.46
C ARG A 90 14.61 -0.72 -4.96
N ILE A 91 15.71 -1.29 -4.47
CA ILE A 91 16.10 -1.26 -3.07
C ILE A 91 16.72 0.11 -2.76
N MET A 92 16.16 0.79 -1.78
CA MET A 92 16.60 2.11 -1.33
C MET A 92 17.58 2.00 -0.17
N THR A 93 17.26 1.15 0.81
CA THR A 93 18.12 0.88 1.97
C THR A 93 18.15 -0.61 2.27
N ILE A 94 19.21 -1.05 2.90
CA ILE A 94 19.36 -2.38 3.46
C ILE A 94 20.09 -2.27 4.78
N GLU A 95 19.68 -3.04 5.76
CA GLU A 95 20.36 -3.16 7.06
C GLU A 95 20.20 -4.56 7.62
N LYS A 96 21.23 -5.02 8.35
CA LYS A 96 21.12 -6.24 9.15
C LYS A 96 20.29 -5.94 10.40
N VAL A 97 19.37 -6.84 10.70
CA VAL A 97 18.49 -6.73 11.87
C VAL A 97 18.54 -8.00 12.71
N HIS A 98 17.95 -7.94 13.92
CA HIS A 98 17.84 -9.10 14.79
C HIS A 98 17.04 -10.22 14.10
N GLN A 99 17.36 -11.50 14.42
CA GLN A 99 16.73 -12.66 13.77
C GLN A 99 15.21 -12.76 14.02
N ASP A 100 14.73 -12.15 15.12
CA ASP A 100 13.30 -12.15 15.44
C ASP A 100 12.52 -11.05 14.70
N PHE A 101 13.21 -10.09 14.04
CA PHE A 101 12.54 -9.03 13.32
C PHE A 101 11.62 -9.58 12.24
N HIS A 102 10.38 -9.11 12.21
CA HIS A 102 9.40 -9.47 11.19
C HIS A 102 8.74 -8.23 10.56
N ALA A 103 9.03 -7.97 9.29
CA ALA A 103 8.57 -6.75 8.57
C ALA A 103 7.07 -6.47 8.72
N ARG A 104 6.21 -7.50 8.82
CA ARG A 104 4.77 -7.32 8.93
C ARG A 104 4.30 -7.14 10.38
N PHE A 105 4.83 -7.94 11.29
CA PHE A 105 4.27 -8.06 12.65
C PHE A 105 4.82 -7.00 13.59
N ASP A 106 6.07 -6.53 13.37
CA ASP A 106 6.69 -5.48 14.18
C ASP A 106 6.34 -4.07 13.66
N ALA A 107 5.70 -3.97 12.51
CA ALA A 107 5.28 -2.69 11.98
C ALA A 107 4.10 -2.12 12.78
N VAL A 108 4.29 -0.93 13.36
CA VAL A 108 3.31 -0.24 14.21
C VAL A 108 2.38 0.68 13.43
N LYS A 109 2.86 1.30 12.33
CA LYS A 109 2.04 2.18 11.49
C LYS A 109 2.37 1.98 10.00
N ARG A 110 1.38 2.22 9.14
CA ARG A 110 1.52 2.32 7.69
C ARG A 110 0.91 3.63 7.26
N HIS A 111 1.62 4.34 6.40
CA HIS A 111 1.15 5.56 5.77
C HIS A 111 0.90 5.31 4.29
N TYR A 112 -0.31 5.60 3.84
CA TYR A 112 -0.70 5.57 2.44
C TYR A 112 -1.05 6.97 1.95
N GLN A 113 -0.77 7.20 0.68
CA GLN A 113 -1.35 8.30 -0.08
C GLN A 113 -2.22 7.74 -1.20
N TYR A 114 -3.27 8.46 -1.52
CA TYR A 114 -4.03 8.22 -2.73
C TYR A 114 -4.07 9.51 -3.55
N GLN A 115 -3.53 9.45 -4.77
CA GLN A 115 -3.38 10.60 -5.66
C GLN A 115 -4.55 10.66 -6.64
N CYS A 116 -5.20 11.81 -6.68
CA CYS A 116 -6.19 12.18 -7.69
C CYS A 116 -5.67 13.39 -8.49
N PHE A 117 -6.03 13.47 -9.76
CA PHE A 117 -5.73 14.61 -10.63
C PHE A 117 -7.01 15.25 -11.11
N THR A 118 -7.18 16.56 -10.87
CA THR A 118 -8.35 17.30 -11.34
C THR A 118 -8.26 17.52 -12.85
N GLY A 119 -9.14 16.89 -13.61
CA GLY A 119 -9.13 16.85 -15.06
C GLY A 119 -8.34 15.67 -15.62
N ASN A 120 -7.87 15.77 -16.86
CA ASN A 120 -7.15 14.71 -17.56
C ASN A 120 -5.67 15.04 -17.70
N SER A 121 -4.80 14.05 -17.43
CA SER A 121 -3.36 14.16 -17.67
C SER A 121 -2.79 12.82 -18.18
N LEU A 122 -2.12 12.89 -19.32
CA LEU A 122 -1.40 11.74 -19.87
C LEU A 122 -0.17 11.39 -19.02
N LEU A 123 0.45 12.37 -18.38
CA LEU A 123 1.65 12.19 -17.58
C LEU A 123 1.36 11.44 -16.25
N PHE A 124 0.18 11.69 -15.68
CA PHE A 124 -0.23 11.07 -14.41
C PHE A 124 -1.17 9.88 -14.55
N LYS A 125 -1.45 9.41 -15.79
CA LYS A 125 -2.43 8.33 -16.05
C LYS A 125 -2.19 7.02 -15.29
N ASN A 126 -0.93 6.74 -14.92
CA ASN A 126 -0.55 5.54 -14.18
C ASN A 126 -0.19 5.84 -12.71
N GLN A 127 -0.43 7.07 -12.23
CA GLN A 127 -0.02 7.52 -10.89
C GLN A 127 -1.12 8.28 -10.16
N ALA A 128 -2.21 8.64 -10.83
CA ALA A 128 -3.31 9.37 -10.23
C ALA A 128 -4.63 9.04 -10.91
N TRP A 129 -5.69 9.01 -10.14
CA TRP A 129 -7.05 8.88 -10.65
C TRP A 129 -7.56 10.23 -11.16
N SER A 130 -7.95 10.33 -12.42
CA SER A 130 -8.60 11.52 -12.98
C SER A 130 -9.99 11.72 -12.39
N ILE A 131 -10.22 12.86 -11.75
CA ILE A 131 -11.48 13.22 -11.11
C ILE A 131 -11.93 14.62 -11.59
N PRO A 132 -13.23 14.96 -11.52
CA PRO A 132 -13.70 16.32 -11.71
C PRO A 132 -13.18 17.24 -10.59
N LYS A 133 -13.38 18.56 -10.76
CA LYS A 133 -13.13 19.51 -9.68
C LYS A 133 -14.07 19.22 -8.50
N ILE A 134 -13.53 19.20 -7.29
CA ILE A 134 -14.24 18.77 -6.09
C ILE A 134 -14.12 19.81 -4.96
N ASP A 135 -15.06 19.75 -4.03
CA ASP A 135 -15.01 20.54 -2.80
C ASP A 135 -14.10 19.86 -1.75
N MET A 136 -13.00 20.53 -1.44
CA MET A 136 -12.01 20.05 -0.47
C MET A 136 -12.55 20.07 0.97
N ASN A 137 -13.46 20.97 1.30
CA ASN A 137 -14.04 21.04 2.64
C ASN A 137 -14.94 19.83 2.90
N GLU A 138 -15.82 19.51 1.94
CA GLU A 138 -16.68 18.32 2.05
C GLU A 138 -15.84 17.02 2.12
N LEU A 139 -14.78 16.88 1.30
CA LEU A 139 -13.87 15.74 1.39
C LEU A 139 -13.21 15.61 2.76
N ASN A 140 -12.71 16.71 3.33
CA ASN A 140 -12.06 16.68 4.64
C ASN A 140 -13.04 16.41 5.78
N GLN A 141 -14.30 16.84 5.67
CA GLN A 141 -15.35 16.45 6.62
C GLN A 141 -15.55 14.93 6.62
N LEU A 142 -15.63 14.29 5.43
CA LEU A 142 -15.76 12.84 5.34
C LEU A 142 -14.50 12.11 5.84
N ALA A 143 -13.32 12.61 5.52
CA ALA A 143 -12.05 12.04 5.93
C ALA A 143 -11.86 12.08 7.47
N SER A 144 -12.28 13.16 8.12
CA SER A 144 -12.17 13.32 9.56
C SER A 144 -12.94 12.26 10.36
N LEU A 145 -14.04 11.73 9.81
CA LEU A 145 -14.85 10.68 10.42
C LEU A 145 -14.09 9.34 10.56
N LEU A 146 -13.01 9.14 9.78
CA LEU A 146 -12.22 7.91 9.79
C LEU A 146 -11.23 7.83 10.95
N VAL A 147 -10.90 8.96 11.59
CA VAL A 147 -9.92 9.01 12.68
C VAL A 147 -10.47 8.33 13.93
N GLY A 148 -9.66 7.47 14.54
CA GLY A 148 -10.03 6.70 15.71
C GLY A 148 -10.04 5.19 15.48
N ASP A 149 -10.60 4.44 16.41
CA ASP A 149 -10.76 2.99 16.37
C ASP A 149 -12.13 2.62 15.83
N HIS A 150 -12.19 2.14 14.59
CA HIS A 150 -13.43 1.78 13.91
C HIS A 150 -13.38 0.36 13.35
N ASP A 151 -14.56 -0.20 13.17
CA ASP A 151 -14.74 -1.42 12.39
C ASP A 151 -14.94 -1.07 10.91
N PHE A 152 -13.98 -1.45 10.06
CA PHE A 152 -13.98 -1.17 8.62
C PHE A 152 -14.53 -2.33 7.78
N LEU A 153 -15.39 -3.17 8.32
CA LEU A 153 -16.00 -4.29 7.60
C LEU A 153 -16.64 -3.83 6.28
N SER A 154 -17.44 -2.75 6.31
CA SER A 154 -18.08 -2.18 5.11
C SER A 154 -17.10 -1.71 4.05
N PHE A 155 -15.87 -1.34 4.43
CA PHE A 155 -14.82 -0.81 3.55
C PHE A 155 -13.71 -1.83 3.28
N SER A 156 -13.99 -3.11 3.36
CA SER A 156 -12.99 -4.15 3.14
C SER A 156 -13.52 -5.29 2.28
N LYS A 157 -12.63 -5.92 1.53
CA LYS A 157 -12.94 -7.24 0.97
C LYS A 157 -12.82 -8.25 2.11
N TYR A 158 -13.95 -8.77 2.55
CA TYR A 158 -14.01 -9.73 3.65
C TYR A 158 -13.37 -11.08 3.26
N HIS A 159 -12.69 -11.69 4.23
CA HIS A 159 -12.19 -13.06 4.18
C HIS A 159 -12.48 -13.73 5.52
N GLU A 160 -12.94 -14.96 5.49
CA GLU A 160 -13.32 -15.73 6.70
C GLU A 160 -12.19 -15.90 7.72
N GLU A 161 -10.93 -15.88 7.24
CA GLU A 161 -9.73 -15.99 8.10
C GLU A 161 -9.42 -14.71 8.92
N LEU A 162 -10.15 -13.61 8.68
CA LEU A 162 -9.95 -12.36 9.42
C LEU A 162 -10.47 -12.50 10.85
N LYS A 163 -9.58 -12.38 11.84
CA LYS A 163 -9.94 -12.40 13.26
C LYS A 163 -10.87 -11.23 13.64
N HIS A 164 -10.67 -10.06 13.04
CA HIS A 164 -11.50 -8.86 13.20
C HIS A 164 -11.21 -7.85 12.08
N THR A 165 -12.13 -6.91 11.89
CA THR A 165 -12.08 -5.84 10.88
C THR A 165 -11.82 -4.45 11.47
N ARG A 166 -11.50 -4.39 12.78
CA ARG A 166 -11.13 -3.13 13.46
C ARG A 166 -9.73 -2.67 13.08
N CYS A 167 -9.61 -1.36 12.83
CA CYS A 167 -8.35 -0.67 12.59
C CYS A 167 -8.35 0.67 13.34
N ILE A 168 -7.18 1.10 13.81
CA ILE A 168 -6.98 2.42 14.40
C ILE A 168 -6.39 3.33 13.33
N ILE A 169 -7.09 4.40 12.98
CA ILE A 169 -6.64 5.43 12.06
C ILE A 169 -6.15 6.62 12.87
N TYR A 170 -4.89 6.97 12.71
CA TYR A 170 -4.23 8.07 13.41
C TYR A 170 -4.34 9.40 12.68
N LYS A 171 -4.38 9.35 11.34
CA LYS A 171 -4.45 10.52 10.46
C LYS A 171 -5.28 10.17 9.23
N SER A 172 -6.14 11.11 8.82
CA SER A 172 -6.94 10.98 7.61
C SER A 172 -7.30 12.40 7.15
N GLU A 173 -6.71 12.83 6.02
CA GLU A 173 -6.92 14.18 5.48
C GLU A 173 -6.69 14.22 3.97
N TRP A 174 -7.29 15.20 3.32
CA TRP A 174 -7.06 15.56 1.93
C TRP A 174 -6.29 16.87 1.83
N THR A 175 -5.31 16.90 0.95
CA THR A 175 -4.52 18.10 0.60
C THR A 175 -4.64 18.40 -0.88
N LEU A 176 -4.41 19.68 -1.25
CA LEU A 176 -4.42 20.15 -2.63
C LEU A 176 -3.06 20.76 -2.95
N ASP A 177 -2.44 20.28 -4.03
CA ASP A 177 -1.22 20.83 -4.61
C ASP A 177 -1.43 21.05 -6.11
N GLY A 178 -1.72 22.28 -6.49
CA GLY A 178 -2.12 22.62 -7.87
C GLY A 178 -3.37 21.86 -8.31
N LYS A 179 -3.21 20.91 -9.25
CA LYS A 179 -4.29 20.02 -9.71
C LYS A 179 -4.27 18.64 -9.05
N MET A 180 -3.26 18.36 -8.21
CA MET A 180 -3.17 17.12 -7.46
C MET A 180 -3.97 17.23 -6.17
N VAL A 181 -4.91 16.32 -5.98
CA VAL A 181 -5.70 16.16 -4.77
C VAL A 181 -5.24 14.86 -4.12
N ILE A 182 -4.66 14.95 -2.93
CA ILE A 182 -3.97 13.84 -2.29
C ILE A 182 -4.64 13.49 -0.97
N PHE A 183 -5.09 12.26 -0.85
CA PHE A 183 -5.56 11.69 0.41
C PHE A 183 -4.39 11.09 1.17
N HIS A 184 -4.23 11.49 2.43
CA HIS A 184 -3.23 10.95 3.35
C HIS A 184 -3.94 10.15 4.43
N ILE A 185 -3.53 8.91 4.64
CA ILE A 185 -4.07 8.07 5.71
C ILE A 185 -2.96 7.31 6.43
N THR A 186 -2.97 7.36 7.76
CA THR A 186 -2.05 6.61 8.61
C THR A 186 -2.84 5.77 9.60
N GLY A 187 -2.54 4.49 9.67
CA GLY A 187 -3.20 3.57 10.60
C GLY A 187 -2.27 2.47 11.08
N ASN A 188 -2.68 1.74 12.13
CA ASN A 188 -1.94 0.59 12.65
C ASN A 188 -1.93 -0.58 11.65
N ARG A 189 -3.01 -0.75 10.92
CA ARG A 189 -3.19 -1.75 9.85
C ARG A 189 -4.24 -1.30 8.86
N PHE A 190 -4.24 -1.94 7.70
CA PHE A 190 -5.28 -1.78 6.69
C PHE A 190 -5.77 -3.14 6.20
N LEU A 191 -7.05 -3.23 5.91
CA LEU A 191 -7.70 -4.41 5.37
C LEU A 191 -7.56 -4.45 3.83
N HIS A 192 -7.87 -5.58 3.24
CA HIS A 192 -7.80 -5.77 1.79
C HIS A 192 -8.70 -4.78 1.06
N HIS A 193 -8.13 -4.01 0.14
CA HIS A 193 -8.76 -2.93 -0.63
C HIS A 193 -9.22 -1.71 0.19
N MET A 194 -9.05 -1.66 1.51
CA MET A 194 -9.65 -0.68 2.42
C MET A 194 -9.45 0.77 1.94
N VAL A 195 -8.21 1.20 1.73
CA VAL A 195 -7.93 2.60 1.34
C VAL A 195 -8.63 2.96 0.03
N ARG A 196 -8.67 2.05 -0.94
CA ARG A 196 -9.35 2.27 -2.23
C ARG A 196 -10.87 2.36 -2.09
N TYR A 197 -11.47 1.58 -1.18
CA TYR A 197 -12.90 1.68 -0.88
C TYR A 197 -13.22 2.98 -0.15
N LEU A 198 -12.39 3.41 0.81
CA LEU A 198 -12.57 4.69 1.49
C LEU A 198 -12.54 5.86 0.50
N VAL A 199 -11.51 5.93 -0.33
CA VAL A 199 -11.36 7.00 -1.33
C VAL A 199 -12.51 6.96 -2.35
N GLY A 200 -12.77 5.80 -2.95
CA GLY A 200 -13.83 5.69 -3.97
C GLY A 200 -15.20 6.04 -3.43
N THR A 201 -15.47 5.70 -2.16
CA THR A 201 -16.75 6.01 -1.53
C THR A 201 -16.87 7.50 -1.16
N MET A 202 -15.78 8.14 -0.67
CA MET A 202 -15.76 9.60 -0.45
C MET A 202 -15.99 10.37 -1.76
N ILE A 203 -15.32 9.99 -2.84
CA ILE A 203 -15.55 10.61 -4.17
C ILE A 203 -17.00 10.38 -4.64
N ALA A 204 -17.56 9.19 -4.42
CA ALA A 204 -18.97 8.93 -4.78
C ALA A 204 -19.96 9.78 -3.98
N VAL A 205 -19.63 10.15 -2.75
CA VAL A 205 -20.44 11.12 -1.97
C VAL A 205 -20.38 12.50 -2.62
N ILE A 206 -19.18 12.99 -2.94
CA ILE A 206 -19.00 14.29 -3.61
C ILE A 206 -19.74 14.33 -4.97
N GLU A 207 -19.70 13.24 -5.71
CA GLU A 207 -20.43 13.09 -6.97
C GLU A 207 -21.94 12.83 -6.80
N LYS A 208 -22.46 12.87 -5.57
CA LYS A 208 -23.88 12.62 -5.22
C LYS A 208 -24.40 11.23 -5.65
N ARG A 209 -23.51 10.26 -5.82
CA ARG A 209 -23.85 8.83 -6.06
C ARG A 209 -24.14 8.07 -4.77
N LEU A 210 -23.74 8.62 -3.63
CA LEU A 210 -24.02 8.17 -2.27
C LEU A 210 -24.33 9.38 -1.40
N SER A 211 -25.25 9.27 -0.43
CA SER A 211 -25.51 10.36 0.52
C SER A 211 -24.50 10.37 1.66
N ASN A 212 -24.28 11.55 2.28
CA ASN A 212 -23.48 11.71 3.49
C ASN A 212 -23.98 10.81 4.63
N GLU A 213 -25.30 10.69 4.77
CA GLU A 213 -25.93 9.82 5.76
C GLU A 213 -25.56 8.35 5.57
N ASN A 214 -25.64 7.86 4.32
CA ASN A 214 -25.25 6.48 4.00
C ASN A 214 -23.75 6.24 4.25
N TYR A 215 -22.87 7.20 3.95
CA TYR A 215 -21.45 7.11 4.29
C TYR A 215 -21.24 6.97 5.79
N TYR A 216 -21.92 7.79 6.59
CA TYR A 216 -21.89 7.70 8.05
C TYR A 216 -22.39 6.34 8.56
N LEU A 217 -23.49 5.84 8.02
CA LEU A 217 -24.06 4.53 8.38
C LEU A 217 -23.10 3.37 8.08
N LEU A 218 -22.33 3.41 6.97
CA LEU A 218 -21.32 2.41 6.65
C LEU A 218 -20.20 2.32 7.71
N LEU A 219 -19.90 3.43 8.41
CA LEU A 219 -18.93 3.46 9.52
C LEU A 219 -19.56 3.05 10.85
N LYS A 220 -20.80 3.45 11.12
CA LYS A 220 -21.47 3.22 12.42
C LYS A 220 -22.08 1.83 12.54
N ASN A 221 -22.62 1.29 11.44
CA ASN A 221 -23.25 -0.02 11.36
C ASN A 221 -22.55 -0.87 10.29
N PRO A 222 -21.30 -1.31 10.53
CA PRO A 222 -20.52 -2.03 9.52
C PRO A 222 -21.20 -3.34 9.11
N GLN A 223 -21.31 -3.55 7.80
CA GLN A 223 -21.97 -4.71 7.20
C GLN A 223 -21.14 -5.27 6.05
N LYS A 224 -21.35 -6.55 5.74
CA LYS A 224 -20.85 -7.19 4.52
C LYS A 224 -21.75 -6.85 3.33
N ASP A 225 -21.17 -6.98 2.13
CA ASP A 225 -21.90 -6.95 0.85
C ASP A 225 -22.73 -5.67 0.63
N VAL A 226 -22.22 -4.55 1.14
CA VAL A 226 -22.84 -3.23 0.98
C VAL A 226 -22.40 -2.56 -0.32
N ARG A 227 -23.22 -1.63 -0.81
CA ARG A 227 -22.87 -0.79 -1.95
C ARG A 227 -21.80 0.21 -1.57
N ILE A 228 -20.57 -0.05 -2.02
CA ILE A 228 -19.41 0.82 -1.88
C ILE A 228 -18.72 1.01 -3.24
N PHE A 229 -17.83 2.00 -3.32
CA PHE A 229 -17.14 2.35 -4.55
C PHE A 229 -15.64 2.14 -4.38
N LYS A 230 -15.01 1.45 -5.32
CA LYS A 230 -13.59 1.16 -5.27
C LYS A 230 -12.82 2.05 -6.22
N ALA A 231 -11.94 2.90 -5.68
CA ALA A 231 -11.03 3.71 -6.47
C ALA A 231 -10.04 2.84 -7.28
N PRO A 232 -9.59 3.30 -8.46
CA PRO A 232 -8.57 2.63 -9.26
C PRO A 232 -7.27 2.39 -8.50
N PRO A 233 -6.43 1.41 -8.87
CA PRO A 233 -5.21 1.10 -8.12
C PRO A 233 -4.09 2.12 -8.33
N GLU A 234 -4.00 2.75 -9.51
CA GLU A 234 -2.90 3.62 -9.94
C GLU A 234 -2.73 4.89 -9.10
N GLY A 235 -3.77 5.31 -8.37
CA GLY A 235 -3.64 6.43 -7.44
C GLY A 235 -3.08 6.03 -6.08
N LEU A 236 -3.05 4.74 -5.73
CA LEU A 236 -2.66 4.30 -4.40
C LEU A 236 -1.14 4.07 -4.28
N LEU A 237 -0.57 4.60 -3.22
CA LEU A 237 0.85 4.58 -2.92
C LEU A 237 1.11 4.26 -1.44
N LEU A 238 1.84 3.18 -1.16
CA LEU A 238 2.40 2.93 0.18
C LEU A 238 3.63 3.82 0.37
N VAL A 239 3.51 4.85 1.21
CA VAL A 239 4.55 5.86 1.40
C VAL A 239 5.60 5.41 2.40
N ASN A 240 5.17 4.87 3.54
CA ASN A 240 6.08 4.52 4.63
C ASN A 240 5.48 3.45 5.55
N VAL A 241 6.37 2.68 6.17
CA VAL A 241 6.07 1.72 7.25
C VAL A 241 6.94 2.09 8.45
N VAL A 242 6.31 2.27 9.61
CA VAL A 242 6.98 2.69 10.85
C VAL A 242 7.13 1.50 11.77
N TYR A 243 8.31 1.37 12.35
CA TYR A 243 8.70 0.43 13.41
C TYR A 243 9.09 1.22 14.65
N GLU A 244 9.04 0.59 15.81
CA GLU A 244 9.58 1.15 17.06
C GLU A 244 11.09 1.17 17.08
#